data_627d2febbf7eb0fabb0432235c74f633
#
_entry.id   627d2febbf7eb0fabb0432235c74f633
#
_cell.length_a   1.000
_cell.length_b   1.000
_cell.length_c   1.000
_cell.angle_alpha   90.00
_cell.angle_beta   90.00
_cell.angle_gamma   90.00
#
_symmetry.space_group_name_H-M   'P 1'
#
loop_
_entity.id
_entity.type
_entity.pdbx_description
1 polymer ?
#
loop_
_entity_poly.entity_id
_entity_poly.type
_entity_poly.pdbx_seq_one_letter_code
_entity_poly.pdbx_strand_id
1 'polypeptide(L)'
;MDALHGRSDGGQVPGAQAARPGATDSRVTLRVNDATHTVELEHCATLQEVLRDSLGLTGSKKRCDDGRCGACTVLLDGRRVVSCLLLAVAQEGREVVTVEGLAGTPGAHDSLHPLRRPSADRDAYQCGYCAPDQSGSPGETQKGAAGQPLVVTDMELPENVPVELTAAEVQEQLSGNLCRCGAYPSTAAAGQDVIA
;
A
#
# COMPACT_ATOMS: atom_id res chain seq x y z
N MET A 1 22.87 22.04 44.78
CA MET A 1 21.60 21.97 43.98
C MET A 1 21.94 22.49 42.60
N ASP A 2 22.54 21.67 41.80
CA ASP A 2 23.04 22.05 40.48
C ASP A 2 22.28 21.34 39.37
N ALA A 3 21.95 22.14 38.36
CA ALA A 3 21.06 21.87 37.28
C ALA A 3 21.59 20.84 36.28
N LEU A 4 20.80 19.84 36.03
CA LEU A 4 20.98 18.91 34.91
C LEU A 4 20.52 19.57 33.60
N HIS A 5 21.43 20.14 32.85
CA HIS A 5 21.22 20.50 31.45
C HIS A 5 21.68 19.33 30.56
N GLY A 6 20.75 18.48 30.24
CA GLY A 6 20.95 17.48 29.20
C GLY A 6 21.01 18.15 27.83
N ARG A 7 22.16 18.08 27.18
CA ARG A 7 22.31 18.42 25.75
C ARG A 7 21.61 17.35 24.92
N SER A 8 20.64 17.76 24.13
CA SER A 8 20.07 16.97 23.04
C SER A 8 21.08 16.97 21.89
N ASP A 9 21.93 15.95 21.84
CA ASP A 9 22.70 15.68 20.65
C ASP A 9 21.74 15.19 19.56
N GLY A 10 21.58 16.02 18.54
CA GLY A 10 20.88 15.68 17.31
C GLY A 10 21.59 14.54 16.62
N GLY A 11 21.11 13.34 16.84
CA GLY A 11 21.55 12.14 16.14
C GLY A 11 21.33 12.28 14.65
N GLN A 12 22.39 12.54 13.92
CA GLN A 12 22.45 12.50 12.48
C GLN A 12 22.17 11.06 12.07
N VAL A 13 21.05 10.82 11.39
CA VAL A 13 20.69 9.51 10.85
C VAL A 13 21.70 9.20 9.73
N PRO A 14 22.57 8.19 9.87
CA PRO A 14 23.47 7.82 8.78
C PRO A 14 22.70 6.95 7.79
N GLY A 15 22.22 7.56 6.71
CA GLY A 15 21.41 6.88 5.72
C GLY A 15 21.61 7.30 4.27
N ALA A 16 22.67 8.05 3.98
CA ALA A 16 23.12 8.16 2.59
C ALA A 16 23.97 6.91 2.29
N GLN A 17 23.36 5.89 1.71
CA GLN A 17 24.14 4.79 1.12
C GLN A 17 25.03 5.39 0.04
N ALA A 18 26.34 5.24 0.21
CA ALA A 18 27.31 5.65 -0.79
C ALA A 18 26.95 4.99 -2.13
N ALA A 19 26.84 5.79 -3.20
CA ALA A 19 26.62 5.32 -4.54
C ALA A 19 27.55 4.15 -4.86
N ARG A 20 27.01 3.02 -5.26
CA ARG A 20 27.79 1.86 -5.65
C ARG A 20 28.50 2.21 -6.97
N PRO A 21 29.82 2.02 -7.07
CA PRO A 21 30.53 2.25 -8.32
C PRO A 21 29.99 1.33 -9.40
N GLY A 22 29.37 1.89 -10.45
CA GLY A 22 28.79 1.15 -11.57
C GLY A 22 27.26 1.08 -11.59
N ALA A 23 26.56 1.73 -10.65
CA ALA A 23 25.12 1.94 -10.78
C ALA A 23 24.84 2.85 -11.99
N THR A 24 24.12 2.32 -12.97
CA THR A 24 23.60 3.11 -14.08
C THR A 24 22.28 3.72 -13.61
N ASP A 25 22.27 5.04 -13.44
CA ASP A 25 21.06 5.77 -13.10
C ASP A 25 20.21 5.96 -14.36
N SER A 26 18.92 5.85 -14.22
CA SER A 26 17.95 6.18 -15.26
C SER A 26 16.97 7.23 -14.76
N ARG A 27 16.55 8.08 -15.69
CA ARG A 27 15.44 8.99 -15.47
C ARG A 27 14.16 8.27 -15.88
N VAL A 28 13.25 8.09 -14.93
CA VAL A 28 12.01 7.34 -15.08
C VAL A 28 10.83 8.24 -14.75
N THR A 29 9.79 8.16 -15.54
CA THR A 29 8.54 8.89 -15.33
C THR A 29 7.47 7.94 -14.83
N LEU A 30 6.97 8.20 -13.62
CA LEU A 30 5.90 7.44 -12.96
C LEU A 30 4.66 8.31 -12.82
N ARG A 31 3.48 7.72 -12.99
CA ARG A 31 2.21 8.34 -12.63
C ARG A 31 1.80 7.83 -11.27
N VAL A 32 1.84 8.69 -10.25
CA VAL A 32 1.55 8.30 -8.86
C VAL A 32 0.48 9.22 -8.29
N ASN A 33 -0.64 8.66 -7.85
CA ASN A 33 -1.78 9.38 -7.28
C ASN A 33 -2.23 10.56 -8.16
N ASP A 34 -2.49 10.29 -9.44
CA ASP A 34 -2.89 11.26 -10.47
C ASP A 34 -1.84 12.33 -10.82
N ALA A 35 -0.65 12.30 -10.21
CA ALA A 35 0.45 13.20 -10.53
C ALA A 35 1.56 12.47 -11.31
N THR A 36 2.22 13.22 -12.21
CA THR A 36 3.37 12.71 -12.96
C THR A 36 4.65 13.13 -12.26
N HIS A 37 5.49 12.16 -11.94
CA HIS A 37 6.78 12.37 -11.27
C HIS A 37 7.91 11.85 -12.16
N THR A 38 8.93 12.66 -12.37
CA THR A 38 10.16 12.24 -13.04
C THR A 38 11.25 12.16 -11.99
N VAL A 39 11.80 10.97 -11.79
CA VAL A 39 12.82 10.68 -10.78
C VAL A 39 14.06 10.10 -11.43
N GLU A 40 15.23 10.44 -10.90
CA GLU A 40 16.49 9.78 -11.21
C GLU A 40 16.70 8.67 -10.17
N LEU A 41 16.94 7.46 -10.63
CA LEU A 41 17.02 6.30 -9.76
C LEU A 41 18.00 5.25 -10.29
N GLU A 42 18.57 4.48 -9.38
CA GLU A 42 19.36 3.30 -9.72
C GLU A 42 18.47 2.21 -10.31
N HIS A 43 18.96 1.47 -11.29
CA HIS A 43 18.19 0.40 -11.94
C HIS A 43 17.69 -0.68 -10.99
N CYS A 44 18.37 -0.89 -9.86
CA CYS A 44 17.97 -1.85 -8.84
C CYS A 44 17.00 -1.29 -7.80
N ALA A 45 16.65 0.01 -7.88
CA ALA A 45 15.72 0.61 -6.93
C ALA A 45 14.32 -0.01 -7.06
N THR A 46 13.77 -0.42 -5.92
CA THR A 46 12.40 -0.93 -5.87
C THR A 46 11.39 0.20 -5.97
N LEU A 47 10.20 -0.13 -6.47
CA LEU A 47 9.09 0.83 -6.49
C LEU A 47 8.78 1.35 -5.07
N GLN A 48 8.88 0.50 -4.06
CA GLN A 48 8.70 0.88 -2.67
C GLN A 48 9.69 1.96 -2.21
N GLU A 49 10.97 1.79 -2.51
CA GLU A 49 12.01 2.77 -2.16
C GLU A 49 11.76 4.11 -2.85
N VAL A 50 11.40 4.09 -4.13
CA VAL A 50 11.08 5.33 -4.86
C VAL A 50 9.87 6.04 -4.27
N LEU A 51 8.79 5.31 -3.99
CA LEU A 51 7.60 5.90 -3.38
C LEU A 51 7.91 6.56 -2.03
N ARG A 52 8.71 5.90 -1.19
CA ARG A 52 9.02 6.36 0.17
C ARG A 52 10.11 7.42 0.22
N ASP A 53 11.23 7.14 -0.44
CA ASP A 53 12.47 7.90 -0.23
C ASP A 53 12.59 9.06 -1.24
N SER A 54 12.08 8.88 -2.47
CA SER A 54 12.11 9.93 -3.49
C SER A 54 10.83 10.79 -3.49
N LEU A 55 9.65 10.18 -3.31
CA LEU A 55 8.37 10.89 -3.37
C LEU A 55 7.77 11.21 -1.99
N GLY A 56 8.33 10.71 -0.89
CA GLY A 56 7.85 10.97 0.46
C GLY A 56 6.52 10.30 0.82
N LEU A 57 6.04 9.35 -0.02
CA LEU A 57 4.79 8.61 0.18
C LEU A 57 5.04 7.45 1.15
N THR A 58 4.90 7.71 2.44
CA THR A 58 5.27 6.79 3.53
C THR A 58 4.17 5.81 3.92
N GLY A 59 3.00 5.87 3.32
CA GLY A 59 1.88 4.95 3.54
C GLY A 59 2.26 3.52 3.23
N SER A 60 2.88 3.26 2.08
CA SER A 60 3.49 1.97 1.77
C SER A 60 4.63 1.70 2.75
N LYS A 61 4.53 0.63 3.57
CA LYS A 61 5.46 0.36 4.67
C LYS A 61 6.56 -0.63 4.30
N LYS A 62 7.82 -0.29 4.60
CA LYS A 62 8.94 -1.22 4.48
C LYS A 62 9.02 -2.10 5.73
N ARG A 63 8.72 -3.42 5.59
CA ARG A 63 8.70 -4.37 6.71
C ARG A 63 9.52 -5.63 6.45
N CYS A 64 9.08 -6.54 5.58
CA CYS A 64 9.81 -7.77 5.27
C CYS A 64 10.79 -7.59 4.13
N ASP A 65 10.49 -6.75 3.17
CA ASP A 65 11.28 -6.46 1.97
C ASP A 65 11.49 -7.68 1.05
N ASP A 66 10.62 -8.68 1.18
CA ASP A 66 10.68 -9.96 0.46
C ASP A 66 9.29 -10.46 -0.02
N GLY A 67 8.29 -9.57 -0.05
CA GLY A 67 6.96 -9.85 -0.59
C GLY A 67 6.00 -10.61 0.31
N ARG A 68 6.41 -11.02 1.53
CA ARG A 68 5.61 -11.93 2.39
C ARG A 68 4.56 -11.26 3.25
N CYS A 69 4.69 -9.97 3.56
CA CYS A 69 3.87 -9.35 4.61
C CYS A 69 2.75 -8.44 4.09
N GLY A 70 2.76 -8.10 2.82
CA GLY A 70 1.78 -7.20 2.20
C GLY A 70 1.87 -5.73 2.59
N ALA A 71 2.74 -5.34 3.55
CA ALA A 71 2.81 -3.98 4.10
C ALA A 71 3.23 -2.88 3.10
N CYS A 72 3.66 -3.26 1.92
CA CYS A 72 4.05 -2.39 0.83
C CYS A 72 3.07 -2.46 -0.37
N THR A 73 1.87 -2.99 -0.16
CA THR A 73 0.88 -3.11 -1.24
C THR A 73 0.48 -1.74 -1.78
N VAL A 74 0.45 -1.67 -3.11
CA VAL A 74 -0.05 -0.53 -3.88
C VAL A 74 -0.93 -1.05 -5.02
N LEU A 75 -1.69 -0.18 -5.66
CA LEU A 75 -2.37 -0.53 -6.91
C LEU A 75 -1.50 -0.10 -8.08
N LEU A 76 -1.22 -1.02 -8.98
CA LEU A 76 -0.51 -0.77 -10.23
C LEU A 76 -1.44 -1.10 -11.39
N ASP A 77 -1.84 -0.08 -12.16
CA ASP A 77 -2.89 -0.17 -13.17
C ASP A 77 -4.18 -0.82 -12.62
N GLY A 78 -4.53 -0.49 -11.38
CA GLY A 78 -5.71 -0.99 -10.68
C GLY A 78 -5.56 -2.40 -10.07
N ARG A 79 -4.41 -3.06 -10.17
CA ARG A 79 -4.15 -4.39 -9.57
C ARG A 79 -3.27 -4.28 -8.34
N ARG A 80 -3.57 -5.06 -7.31
CA ARG A 80 -2.73 -5.13 -6.10
C ARG A 80 -1.38 -5.78 -6.39
N VAL A 81 -0.33 -5.09 -5.99
CA VAL A 81 1.04 -5.59 -6.10
C VAL A 81 1.84 -5.22 -4.86
N VAL A 82 2.83 -6.02 -4.52
CA VAL A 82 3.79 -5.72 -3.45
C VAL A 82 4.97 -4.93 -4.03
N SER A 83 5.05 -3.66 -3.73
CA SER A 83 6.00 -2.72 -4.37
C SER A 83 7.47 -3.02 -4.05
N CYS A 84 7.77 -3.78 -2.99
CA CYS A 84 9.14 -4.19 -2.65
C CYS A 84 9.73 -5.24 -3.61
N LEU A 85 8.91 -5.92 -4.41
CA LEU A 85 9.35 -6.89 -5.41
C LEU A 85 9.41 -6.32 -6.84
N LEU A 86 9.04 -5.07 -7.03
CA LEU A 86 8.99 -4.44 -8.34
C LEU A 86 10.15 -3.46 -8.52
N LEU A 87 10.88 -3.58 -9.60
CA LEU A 87 11.85 -2.56 -10.01
C LEU A 87 11.12 -1.32 -10.50
N ALA A 88 11.45 -0.15 -9.97
CA ALA A 88 10.80 1.10 -10.34
C ALA A 88 11.01 1.43 -11.82
N VAL A 89 12.19 1.15 -12.37
CA VAL A 89 12.52 1.37 -13.78
C VAL A 89 11.59 0.61 -14.73
N ALA A 90 11.10 -0.55 -14.31
CA ALA A 90 10.18 -1.36 -15.12
C ALA A 90 8.72 -0.87 -15.06
N GLN A 91 8.43 0.15 -14.26
CA GLN A 91 7.08 0.70 -14.08
C GLN A 91 6.88 2.03 -14.82
N GLU A 92 7.79 2.40 -15.72
CA GLU A 92 7.69 3.64 -16.49
C GLU A 92 6.34 3.76 -17.21
N GLY A 93 5.69 4.91 -17.05
CA GLY A 93 4.40 5.23 -17.67
C GLY A 93 3.19 4.56 -17.04
N ARG A 94 3.38 3.63 -16.09
CA ARG A 94 2.27 2.95 -15.40
C ARG A 94 1.66 3.80 -14.31
N GLU A 95 0.40 3.53 -14.01
CA GLU A 95 -0.34 4.21 -12.95
C GLU A 95 -0.17 3.48 -11.61
N VAL A 96 0.33 4.21 -10.62
CA VAL A 96 0.50 3.72 -9.25
C VAL A 96 -0.43 4.48 -8.33
N VAL A 97 -1.29 3.77 -7.60
CA VAL A 97 -2.11 4.38 -6.55
C VAL A 97 -1.67 3.84 -5.20
N THR A 98 -1.26 4.74 -4.31
CA THR A 98 -0.91 4.44 -2.93
C THR A 98 -2.10 4.74 -2.01
N VAL A 99 -2.00 4.39 -0.73
CA VAL A 99 -3.05 4.69 0.26
C VAL A 99 -3.35 6.19 0.36
N GLU A 100 -2.38 7.05 0.09
CA GLU A 100 -2.56 8.49 0.05
C GLU A 100 -3.49 8.91 -1.10
N GLY A 101 -3.38 8.24 -2.26
CA GLY A 101 -4.26 8.46 -3.41
C GLY A 101 -5.67 7.89 -3.26
N LEU A 102 -5.85 6.87 -2.41
CA LEU A 102 -7.18 6.33 -2.09
C LEU A 102 -8.03 7.28 -1.24
N ALA A 103 -7.45 8.32 -0.68
CA ALA A 103 -8.14 9.24 0.23
C ALA A 103 -9.03 10.28 -0.46
N GLY A 104 -9.12 10.28 -1.81
CA GLY A 104 -9.80 11.34 -2.56
C GLY A 104 -9.03 12.67 -2.57
N THR A 105 -9.60 13.69 -3.17
CA THR A 105 -8.97 15.00 -3.35
C THR A 105 -8.53 15.61 -2.01
N PRO A 106 -7.29 16.12 -1.88
CA PRO A 106 -6.83 16.81 -0.68
C PRO A 106 -7.78 17.97 -0.32
N GLY A 107 -8.29 17.95 0.91
CA GLY A 107 -9.21 18.99 1.43
C GLY A 107 -10.68 18.58 1.51
N ALA A 108 -11.09 17.47 0.93
CA ALA A 108 -12.43 16.94 1.11
C ALA A 108 -12.49 16.06 2.37
N HIS A 109 -12.79 16.65 3.52
CA HIS A 109 -12.91 15.91 4.80
C HIS A 109 -13.97 14.80 4.79
N ASP A 110 -14.89 14.80 3.84
CA ASP A 110 -15.98 13.81 3.69
C ASP A 110 -15.66 12.70 2.66
N SER A 111 -14.53 12.76 1.96
CA SER A 111 -14.16 11.77 0.93
C SER A 111 -13.18 10.71 1.44
N LEU A 112 -13.36 10.26 2.67
CA LEU A 112 -12.61 9.10 3.16
C LEU A 112 -12.97 7.88 2.32
N HIS A 113 -11.95 7.09 1.95
CA HIS A 113 -12.19 5.80 1.32
C HIS A 113 -13.24 5.01 2.13
N PRO A 114 -14.24 4.38 1.48
CA PRO A 114 -15.37 3.72 2.15
C PRO A 114 -15.00 2.79 3.31
N LEU A 115 -13.83 2.16 3.25
CA LEU A 115 -13.33 1.29 4.31
C LEU A 115 -12.80 1.99 5.55
N ARG A 116 -12.42 3.25 5.47
CA ARG A 116 -11.76 3.91 6.62
C ARG A 116 -12.72 4.08 7.80
N ARG A 117 -13.95 4.46 7.52
CA ARG A 117 -14.96 4.66 8.57
C ARG A 117 -15.36 3.34 9.25
N PRO A 118 -15.79 2.30 8.51
CA PRO A 118 -16.08 1.00 9.12
C PRO A 118 -14.89 0.40 9.87
N SER A 119 -13.66 0.59 9.36
CA SER A 119 -12.47 0.12 10.05
C SER A 119 -12.23 0.82 11.39
N ALA A 120 -12.54 2.12 11.50
CA ALA A 120 -12.48 2.85 12.75
C ALA A 120 -13.60 2.42 13.70
N ASP A 121 -14.82 2.30 13.20
CA ASP A 121 -16.00 1.92 13.98
C ASP A 121 -15.91 0.48 14.54
N ARG A 122 -15.13 -0.39 13.88
CA ARG A 122 -14.88 -1.78 14.26
C ARG A 122 -13.56 -2.02 15.00
N ASP A 123 -12.85 -0.97 15.45
CA ASP A 123 -11.53 -1.08 16.08
C ASP A 123 -10.51 -1.89 15.26
N ALA A 124 -10.58 -1.82 13.94
CA ALA A 124 -9.64 -2.50 13.06
C ALA A 124 -8.25 -1.84 13.03
N TYR A 125 -8.11 -0.62 13.54
CA TYR A 125 -6.86 0.10 13.67
C TYR A 125 -6.32 0.00 15.10
N GLN A 126 -5.30 -0.85 15.28
CA GLN A 126 -4.58 -0.92 16.57
C GLN A 126 -3.27 -0.14 16.47
N CYS A 127 -2.15 -0.76 16.11
CA CYS A 127 -0.91 0.01 15.94
C CYS A 127 -0.88 0.85 14.64
N GLY A 128 -1.80 0.63 13.71
CA GLY A 128 -1.93 1.37 12.46
C GLY A 128 -0.91 1.02 11.36
N TYR A 129 0.07 0.16 11.65
CA TYR A 129 1.17 -0.10 10.71
C TYR A 129 0.71 -0.80 9.42
N CYS A 130 -0.19 -1.78 9.50
CA CYS A 130 -0.74 -2.49 8.34
C CYS A 130 -2.03 -1.85 7.79
N ALA A 131 -2.55 -0.80 8.42
CA ALA A 131 -3.80 -0.17 8.01
C ALA A 131 -3.78 0.39 6.57
N PRO A 132 -2.69 0.99 6.08
CA PRO A 132 -2.63 1.45 4.70
C PRO A 132 -2.87 0.35 3.67
N ASP A 133 -2.27 -0.81 3.88
CA ASP A 133 -2.33 -1.93 2.94
C ASP A 133 -3.69 -2.62 2.96
N GLN A 134 -4.24 -2.78 4.17
CA GLN A 134 -5.58 -3.34 4.34
C GLN A 134 -6.66 -2.44 3.75
N SER A 135 -6.45 -1.13 3.72
CA SER A 135 -7.37 -0.19 3.08
C SER A 135 -7.32 -0.26 1.56
N GLY A 136 -6.20 -0.65 0.97
CA GLY A 136 -6.06 -0.85 -0.48
C GLY A 136 -6.69 -2.16 -0.98
N SER A 137 -6.76 -3.18 -0.13
CA SER A 137 -7.25 -4.51 -0.52
C SER A 137 -8.72 -4.54 -0.95
N PRO A 138 -9.63 -3.91 -0.24
CA PRO A 138 -11.04 -3.88 -0.62
C PRO A 138 -11.41 -2.91 -1.75
N GLY A 139 -10.51 -2.02 -2.14
CA GLY A 139 -10.70 -1.17 -3.33
C GLY A 139 -10.76 -1.99 -4.62
N GLU A 140 -10.02 -3.11 -4.69
CA GLU A 140 -10.17 -4.10 -5.76
C GLU A 140 -11.46 -4.91 -5.60
N THR A 141 -11.87 -5.19 -4.36
CA THR A 141 -13.12 -5.92 -4.08
C THR A 141 -14.33 -5.20 -4.65
N GLN A 142 -14.38 -3.86 -4.58
CA GLN A 142 -15.43 -3.08 -5.23
C GLN A 142 -15.34 -3.10 -6.76
N LYS A 143 -14.14 -3.13 -7.33
CA LYS A 143 -13.94 -3.29 -8.78
C LYS A 143 -14.30 -4.71 -9.23
N GLY A 144 -14.06 -5.73 -8.40
CA GLY A 144 -14.48 -7.09 -8.64
C GLY A 144 -15.99 -7.26 -8.69
N ALA A 145 -16.73 -6.57 -7.81
CA ALA A 145 -18.18 -6.51 -7.87
C ALA A 145 -18.69 -5.84 -9.17
N ALA A 146 -17.87 -5.04 -9.83
CA ALA A 146 -18.15 -4.43 -11.13
C ALA A 146 -17.76 -5.30 -12.34
N GLY A 147 -17.50 -6.60 -12.16
CA GLY A 147 -17.26 -7.55 -13.24
C GLY A 147 -15.78 -7.79 -13.60
N GLN A 148 -14.84 -7.39 -12.76
CA GLN A 148 -13.43 -7.78 -12.88
C GLN A 148 -13.19 -9.05 -12.06
N PRO A 149 -12.56 -10.10 -12.60
CA PRO A 149 -12.27 -11.29 -11.82
C PRO A 149 -11.28 -10.94 -10.70
N LEU A 150 -11.72 -11.12 -9.47
CA LEU A 150 -10.86 -11.16 -8.31
C LEU A 150 -10.00 -12.41 -8.35
N VAL A 151 -8.90 -12.42 -7.60
CA VAL A 151 -8.04 -13.59 -7.51
C VAL A 151 -8.90 -14.81 -7.16
N VAL A 152 -9.14 -15.63 -8.14
CA VAL A 152 -9.95 -16.82 -8.01
C VAL A 152 -9.09 -17.87 -7.31
N THR A 153 -9.51 -18.32 -6.15
CA THR A 153 -8.89 -19.46 -5.46
C THR A 153 -9.16 -20.79 -6.18
N ASP A 154 -10.17 -20.82 -7.05
CA ASP A 154 -10.47 -21.95 -7.91
C ASP A 154 -10.16 -21.63 -9.38
N MET A 155 -9.22 -22.37 -9.97
CA MET A 155 -8.76 -22.22 -11.36
C MET A 155 -9.83 -22.57 -12.41
N GLU A 156 -11.06 -22.86 -12.03
CA GLU A 156 -12.13 -23.34 -12.91
C GLU A 156 -13.26 -22.33 -13.14
N LEU A 157 -13.17 -21.09 -12.61
CA LEU A 157 -14.23 -20.12 -12.87
C LEU A 157 -14.11 -19.55 -14.29
N PRO A 158 -15.19 -19.59 -15.08
CA PRO A 158 -15.20 -18.98 -16.41
C PRO A 158 -14.92 -17.47 -16.31
N GLU A 159 -14.17 -16.94 -17.26
CA GLU A 159 -13.99 -15.51 -17.46
C GLU A 159 -15.39 -14.85 -17.55
N ASN A 160 -15.69 -13.86 -16.71
CA ASN A 160 -16.92 -13.08 -16.65
C ASN A 160 -18.07 -13.58 -15.73
N VAL A 161 -17.80 -14.43 -14.75
CA VAL A 161 -18.79 -14.67 -13.69
C VAL A 161 -18.61 -13.61 -12.60
N PRO A 162 -19.66 -12.84 -12.23
CA PRO A 162 -19.60 -11.95 -11.08
C PRO A 162 -19.29 -12.77 -9.83
N VAL A 163 -18.21 -12.46 -9.14
CA VAL A 163 -17.88 -13.10 -7.87
C VAL A 163 -18.75 -12.46 -6.79
N GLU A 164 -19.55 -13.26 -6.11
CA GLU A 164 -20.29 -12.80 -4.95
C GLU A 164 -19.32 -12.54 -3.79
N LEU A 165 -19.32 -11.31 -3.28
CA LEU A 165 -18.44 -10.91 -2.19
C LEU A 165 -18.97 -11.48 -0.86
N THR A 166 -18.68 -12.75 -0.62
CA THR A 166 -19.01 -13.41 0.64
C THR A 166 -18.04 -13.01 1.75
N ALA A 167 -18.39 -13.30 3.00
CA ALA A 167 -17.48 -13.13 4.14
C ALA A 167 -16.16 -13.89 3.97
N ALA A 168 -16.20 -15.07 3.37
CA ALA A 168 -15.02 -15.88 3.08
C ALA A 168 -14.13 -15.21 2.04
N GLU A 169 -14.71 -14.63 0.99
CA GLU A 169 -13.97 -13.90 -0.04
C GLU A 169 -13.27 -12.67 0.54
N VAL A 170 -13.95 -11.90 1.39
CA VAL A 170 -13.34 -10.75 2.10
C VAL A 170 -12.14 -11.20 2.94
N GLN A 171 -12.25 -12.31 3.67
CA GLN A 171 -11.15 -12.85 4.47
C GLN A 171 -9.97 -13.28 3.59
N GLU A 172 -10.24 -13.93 2.47
CA GLU A 172 -9.22 -14.35 1.51
C GLU A 172 -8.50 -13.13 0.91
N GLN A 173 -9.24 -12.10 0.50
CA GLN A 173 -8.67 -10.85 -0.01
C GLN A 173 -7.74 -10.13 0.99
N LEU A 174 -8.02 -10.26 2.28
CA LEU A 174 -7.22 -9.69 3.36
C LEU A 174 -6.06 -10.58 3.80
N SER A 175 -6.04 -11.86 3.43
CA SER A 175 -5.09 -12.87 3.92
C SER A 175 -3.62 -12.55 3.58
N GLY A 176 -3.38 -11.86 2.46
CA GLY A 176 -2.04 -11.45 2.02
C GLY A 176 -1.38 -10.37 2.90
N ASN A 177 -2.13 -9.74 3.82
CA ASN A 177 -1.65 -8.62 4.61
C ASN A 177 -1.48 -9.01 6.08
N LEU A 178 -0.23 -9.13 6.55
CA LEU A 178 0.06 -9.58 7.91
C LEU A 178 -0.16 -8.49 8.95
N CYS A 179 -1.10 -8.72 9.87
CA CYS A 179 -1.34 -7.88 11.03
C CYS A 179 -0.71 -8.49 12.30
N ARG A 180 0.34 -7.84 12.85
CA ARG A 180 0.99 -8.30 14.09
C ARG A 180 0.09 -8.18 15.31
N CYS A 181 -0.86 -7.26 15.31
CA CYS A 181 -1.81 -7.04 16.40
C CYS A 181 -2.99 -8.03 16.37
N GLY A 182 -3.18 -8.75 15.26
CA GLY A 182 -4.26 -9.74 15.14
C GLY A 182 -5.64 -9.13 14.87
N ALA A 183 -5.74 -7.93 14.30
CA ALA A 183 -7.01 -7.23 14.04
C ALA A 183 -7.84 -7.85 12.89
N TYR A 184 -7.52 -9.06 12.43
CA TYR A 184 -8.18 -9.71 11.29
C TYR A 184 -9.71 -9.79 11.39
N PRO A 185 -10.31 -10.18 12.54
CA PRO A 185 -11.77 -10.25 12.65
C PRO A 185 -12.43 -8.89 12.46
N SER A 186 -11.87 -7.85 13.08
CA SER A 186 -12.37 -6.47 12.98
C SER A 186 -12.21 -5.92 11.55
N THR A 187 -11.07 -6.21 10.91
CA THR A 187 -10.82 -5.78 9.53
C THR A 187 -11.76 -6.48 8.53
N ALA A 188 -11.98 -7.78 8.71
CA ALA A 188 -12.92 -8.53 7.87
C ALA A 188 -14.36 -8.03 8.04
N ALA A 189 -14.78 -7.76 9.28
CA ALA A 189 -16.09 -7.20 9.58
C ALA A 189 -16.26 -5.79 8.94
N ALA A 190 -15.24 -4.95 9.01
CA ALA A 190 -15.25 -3.65 8.34
C ALA A 190 -15.36 -3.77 6.82
N GLY A 191 -14.68 -4.77 6.24
CA GLY A 191 -14.81 -5.09 4.81
C GLY A 191 -16.22 -5.49 4.41
N GLN A 192 -16.89 -6.28 5.24
CA GLN A 192 -18.29 -6.70 5.01
C GLN A 192 -19.28 -5.53 5.07
N ASP A 193 -19.07 -4.56 5.97
CA ASP A 193 -19.92 -3.37 6.08
C ASP A 193 -19.87 -2.48 4.81
N VAL A 194 -18.85 -2.60 4.01
CA VAL A 194 -18.69 -1.84 2.75
C VAL A 194 -19.40 -2.52 1.59
N ILE A 195 -19.65 -3.81 1.70
CA ILE A 195 -20.24 -4.65 0.64
C ILE A 195 -21.75 -4.75 0.81
N ALA A 196 -22.24 -4.60 2.05
CA ALA A 196 -23.66 -4.65 2.38
C ALA A 196 -24.43 -3.41 1.89
#